data_bceafe74ae622a87ea7bb9b9b99c2089
#
_entry.id   bceafe74ae622a87ea7bb9b9b99c2089
#
_cell.length_a   1.000
_cell.length_b   1.000
_cell.length_c   1.000
_cell.angle_alpha   90.00
_cell.angle_beta   90.00
_cell.angle_gamma   90.00
#
_symmetry.space_group_name_H-M   'P 1'
#
loop_
_entity.id
_entity.type
_entity.pdbx_description
1 polymer ?
#
loop_
_entity_poly.entity_id
_entity_poly.type
_entity_poly.pdbx_seq_one_letter_code
_entity_poly.pdbx_strand_id
1 'polypeptide(L)'
;VKTFKVKGITIIANRNNGMVIGLDREGEEVVDLLKSNLIEISSLSDNQKELYKVLEENDFLKSCYKEIKGIDSVYLHVNSACNLHCLGCYSYVENRNTRNELSFDEWKCVIDDLSLLGVKNIVISGGEPFLRKDLREICKYIKETVNGSLEVISNGTMNISDYEVVLPYIDALNISIDGYDDKTSFIRDKGIMKRVLDTVERLKEKIPIKLIVTLHKKNVPFMKEYENLAKKLGVFMSFSIFTVDFSEKIFEDYKFSEDDFVIVGDNITESENGTTILDTPTDVVGITYREGCGFGKKTISIAYNGDIYPCHMLHCQECKMGNIKHGRLKDIIDESDFEGNNILLDDIEECGICEYKNLCGGACRGRAYLFTGDMKKRDPYCLAAKRFYDNLFAQYT
;
A
#
# COMPACT_ATOMS: atom_id res chain seq x y z
N VAL A 1 -0.99 -18.85 -16.92
CA VAL A 1 0.28 -18.85 -16.14
C VAL A 1 1.29 -17.95 -16.84
N LYS A 2 2.04 -17.13 -16.12
CA LYS A 2 3.20 -16.37 -16.61
C LYS A 2 4.47 -17.05 -16.12
N THR A 3 5.50 -17.13 -16.98
CA THR A 3 6.82 -17.68 -16.60
C THR A 3 7.87 -16.61 -16.82
N PHE A 4 8.80 -16.45 -15.88
CA PHE A 4 9.92 -15.51 -15.96
C PHE A 4 11.07 -16.00 -15.07
N LYS A 5 12.26 -15.38 -15.19
CA LYS A 5 13.44 -15.75 -14.38
C LYS A 5 13.88 -14.62 -13.48
N VAL A 6 14.31 -14.97 -12.27
CA VAL A 6 14.92 -14.08 -11.27
C VAL A 6 16.14 -14.76 -10.70
N LYS A 7 17.32 -14.14 -10.80
CA LYS A 7 18.60 -14.72 -10.34
C LYS A 7 18.84 -16.16 -10.83
N GLY A 8 18.41 -16.45 -12.07
CA GLY A 8 18.53 -17.80 -12.64
C GLY A 8 17.42 -18.76 -12.25
N ILE A 9 16.64 -18.50 -11.21
CA ILE A 9 15.50 -19.31 -10.77
C ILE A 9 14.32 -19.07 -11.71
N THR A 10 13.76 -20.13 -12.25
CA THR A 10 12.51 -20.04 -13.02
C THR A 10 11.33 -19.89 -12.08
N ILE A 11 10.52 -18.87 -12.30
CA ILE A 11 9.31 -18.59 -11.52
C ILE A 11 8.10 -18.73 -12.41
N ILE A 12 7.08 -19.44 -11.92
CA ILE A 12 5.75 -19.42 -12.49
C ILE A 12 4.82 -18.57 -11.62
N ALA A 13 3.92 -17.87 -12.27
CA ALA A 13 2.96 -16.98 -11.60
C ALA A 13 1.54 -17.23 -12.09
N ASN A 14 0.62 -17.25 -11.14
CA ASN A 14 -0.81 -17.20 -11.42
C ASN A 14 -1.25 -15.73 -11.49
N ARG A 15 -1.62 -15.28 -12.69
CA ARG A 15 -2.04 -13.90 -12.94
C ARG A 15 -3.35 -13.53 -12.26
N ASN A 16 -4.19 -14.51 -11.87
CA ASN A 16 -5.49 -14.26 -11.27
C ASN A 16 -5.40 -13.94 -9.78
N ASN A 17 -4.51 -14.62 -9.05
CA ASN A 17 -4.36 -14.48 -7.60
C ASN A 17 -3.00 -13.91 -7.17
N GLY A 18 -2.08 -13.71 -8.11
CA GLY A 18 -0.74 -13.19 -7.84
C GLY A 18 0.25 -14.22 -7.27
N MET A 19 -0.16 -15.45 -7.01
CA MET A 19 0.73 -16.46 -6.42
C MET A 19 1.91 -16.77 -7.34
N VAL A 20 3.10 -16.91 -6.76
CA VAL A 20 4.33 -17.26 -7.45
C VAL A 20 4.94 -18.51 -6.84
N ILE A 21 5.56 -19.35 -7.69
CA ILE A 21 6.28 -20.55 -7.27
C ILE A 21 7.62 -20.58 -8.00
N GLY A 22 8.72 -20.66 -7.23
CA GLY A 22 10.06 -20.94 -7.78
C GLY A 22 10.18 -22.41 -8.15
N LEU A 23 10.77 -22.70 -9.30
CA LEU A 23 10.94 -24.05 -9.81
C LEU A 23 12.41 -24.46 -9.76
N ASP A 24 12.64 -25.68 -9.31
CA ASP A 24 13.85 -26.43 -9.61
C ASP A 24 13.75 -27.09 -11.01
N ARG A 25 14.73 -27.90 -11.36
CA ARG A 25 14.78 -28.58 -12.65
C ARG A 25 13.60 -29.54 -12.86
N GLU A 26 13.22 -30.30 -11.83
CA GLU A 26 12.08 -31.23 -11.93
C GLU A 26 10.76 -30.45 -12.11
N GLY A 27 10.63 -29.32 -11.45
CA GLY A 27 9.48 -28.43 -11.58
C GLY A 27 9.40 -27.76 -12.96
N GLU A 28 10.54 -27.38 -13.56
CA GLU A 28 10.57 -26.88 -14.95
C GLU A 28 10.05 -27.92 -15.93
N GLU A 29 10.44 -29.19 -15.78
CA GLU A 29 9.98 -30.31 -16.62
C GLU A 29 8.45 -30.48 -16.52
N VAL A 30 7.87 -30.41 -15.30
CA VAL A 30 6.41 -30.48 -15.11
C VAL A 30 5.70 -29.36 -15.85
N VAL A 31 6.20 -28.13 -15.73
CA VAL A 31 5.59 -26.97 -16.39
C VAL A 31 5.70 -27.06 -17.91
N ASP A 32 6.77 -27.58 -18.45
CA ASP A 32 6.94 -27.76 -19.89
C ASP A 32 6.03 -28.88 -20.42
N LEU A 33 5.85 -29.98 -19.70
CA LEU A 33 4.85 -31.02 -20.01
C LEU A 33 3.44 -30.47 -20.00
N LEU A 34 3.09 -29.62 -19.01
CA LEU A 34 1.79 -28.94 -18.94
C LEU A 34 1.55 -28.03 -20.14
N LYS A 35 2.54 -27.20 -20.52
CA LYS A 35 2.44 -26.30 -21.69
C LYS A 35 2.25 -27.05 -22.99
N SER A 36 2.85 -28.24 -23.09
CA SER A 36 2.80 -29.09 -24.28
C SER A 36 1.55 -29.97 -24.33
N ASN A 37 0.70 -29.97 -23.32
CA ASN A 37 -0.43 -30.88 -23.10
C ASN A 37 0.00 -32.37 -23.17
N LEU A 38 1.22 -32.70 -22.76
CA LEU A 38 1.81 -34.04 -22.80
C LEU A 38 1.93 -34.68 -21.41
N ILE A 39 1.35 -34.08 -20.39
CA ILE A 39 1.50 -34.56 -19.01
C ILE A 39 0.70 -35.84 -18.77
N GLU A 40 1.38 -36.91 -18.36
CA GLU A 40 0.79 -38.13 -17.83
C GLU A 40 1.11 -38.21 -16.33
N ILE A 41 0.12 -38.00 -15.46
CA ILE A 41 0.32 -37.93 -14.01
C ILE A 41 0.93 -39.23 -13.46
N SER A 42 0.61 -40.38 -14.07
CA SER A 42 1.15 -41.68 -13.69
C SER A 42 2.66 -41.81 -13.91
N SER A 43 3.24 -41.04 -14.84
CA SER A 43 4.67 -41.06 -15.17
C SER A 43 5.51 -40.08 -14.32
N LEU A 44 4.89 -39.22 -13.56
CA LEU A 44 5.57 -38.22 -12.72
C LEU A 44 6.22 -38.88 -11.49
N SER A 45 7.38 -38.34 -11.08
CA SER A 45 8.00 -38.64 -9.79
C SER A 45 7.09 -38.16 -8.62
N ASP A 46 7.39 -38.60 -7.39
CA ASP A 46 6.57 -38.18 -6.25
C ASP A 46 6.67 -36.68 -6.00
N ASN A 47 7.85 -36.04 -6.15
CA ASN A 47 8.02 -34.60 -6.04
C ASN A 47 7.24 -33.85 -7.16
N GLN A 48 7.28 -34.36 -8.39
CA GLN A 48 6.54 -33.79 -9.51
C GLN A 48 5.02 -33.89 -9.31
N LYS A 49 4.52 -35.00 -8.71
CA LYS A 49 3.10 -35.15 -8.34
C LYS A 49 2.69 -34.15 -7.26
N GLU A 50 3.55 -33.93 -6.27
CA GLU A 50 3.28 -32.94 -5.24
C GLU A 50 3.19 -31.52 -5.84
N LEU A 51 4.15 -31.14 -6.69
CA LEU A 51 4.07 -29.87 -7.40
C LEU A 51 2.79 -29.78 -8.26
N TYR A 52 2.45 -30.83 -9.02
CA TYR A 52 1.23 -30.84 -9.84
C TYR A 52 -0.01 -30.57 -8.98
N LYS A 53 -0.11 -31.21 -7.82
CA LYS A 53 -1.20 -31.02 -6.87
C LYS A 53 -1.25 -29.56 -6.36
N VAL A 54 -0.10 -28.98 -6.00
CA VAL A 54 -0.02 -27.57 -5.59
C VAL A 54 -0.47 -26.63 -6.72
N LEU A 55 -0.09 -26.92 -7.98
CA LEU A 55 -0.53 -26.15 -9.13
C LEU A 55 -2.04 -26.24 -9.37
N GLU A 56 -2.62 -27.42 -9.17
CA GLU A 56 -4.06 -27.65 -9.31
C GLU A 56 -4.85 -26.94 -8.22
N GLU A 57 -4.48 -27.14 -6.96
CA GLU A 57 -5.14 -26.54 -5.77
C GLU A 57 -5.08 -25.00 -5.79
N ASN A 58 -4.08 -24.41 -6.41
CA ASN A 58 -3.89 -22.97 -6.50
C ASN A 58 -4.25 -22.37 -7.89
N ASP A 59 -5.07 -23.07 -8.64
CA ASP A 59 -5.66 -22.59 -9.89
C ASP A 59 -4.65 -22.27 -11.02
N PHE A 60 -3.42 -22.80 -10.96
CA PHE A 60 -2.44 -22.61 -12.04
C PHE A 60 -2.83 -23.35 -13.34
N LEU A 61 -3.60 -24.41 -13.23
CA LEU A 61 -4.03 -25.22 -14.38
C LEU A 61 -5.26 -24.67 -15.09
N LYS A 62 -5.93 -23.66 -14.50
CA LYS A 62 -7.09 -23.04 -15.15
C LYS A 62 -6.67 -22.21 -16.36
N SER A 63 -7.24 -22.52 -17.51
CA SER A 63 -6.86 -21.95 -18.82
C SER A 63 -7.28 -20.51 -19.06
N CYS A 64 -8.11 -19.92 -18.21
CA CYS A 64 -8.67 -18.59 -18.44
C CYS A 64 -8.07 -17.56 -17.48
N TYR A 65 -7.22 -16.69 -18.01
CA TYR A 65 -6.95 -15.41 -17.37
C TYR A 65 -8.20 -14.55 -17.52
N LYS A 66 -8.82 -14.23 -16.41
CA LYS A 66 -9.81 -13.17 -16.35
C LYS A 66 -9.14 -11.95 -15.76
N GLU A 67 -8.94 -10.93 -16.57
CA GLU A 67 -8.58 -9.63 -16.01
C GLU A 67 -9.67 -9.26 -14.99
N ILE A 68 -9.31 -9.28 -13.71
CA ILE A 68 -10.25 -8.86 -12.66
C ILE A 68 -10.29 -7.34 -12.74
N LYS A 69 -11.27 -6.83 -13.51
CA LYS A 69 -11.59 -5.41 -13.54
C LYS A 69 -12.36 -5.09 -12.28
N GLY A 70 -11.90 -4.13 -11.54
CA GLY A 70 -12.59 -3.64 -10.34
C GLY A 70 -11.62 -3.02 -9.34
N ILE A 71 -12.16 -2.13 -8.55
CA ILE A 71 -11.42 -1.45 -7.47
C ILE A 71 -11.43 -2.38 -6.25
N ASP A 72 -10.24 -2.77 -5.80
CA ASP A 72 -10.08 -3.63 -4.62
C ASP A 72 -9.93 -2.79 -3.34
N SER A 73 -9.28 -1.62 -3.43
CA SER A 73 -8.96 -0.78 -2.27
C SER A 73 -9.29 0.69 -2.53
N VAL A 74 -9.83 1.38 -1.52
CA VAL A 74 -10.17 2.79 -1.60
C VAL A 74 -9.68 3.54 -0.36
N TYR A 75 -9.04 4.69 -0.58
CA TYR A 75 -8.74 5.66 0.46
C TYR A 75 -9.82 6.74 0.47
N LEU A 76 -10.45 6.94 1.62
CA LEU A 76 -11.45 7.99 1.83
C LEU A 76 -10.85 9.08 2.72
N HIS A 77 -10.56 10.23 2.15
CA HIS A 77 -10.14 11.41 2.90
C HIS A 77 -11.39 12.17 3.36
N VAL A 78 -11.90 11.79 4.52
CA VAL A 78 -13.23 12.24 4.99
C VAL A 78 -13.28 13.71 5.39
N ASN A 79 -12.14 14.33 5.68
CA ASN A 79 -12.01 15.74 6.01
C ASN A 79 -10.63 16.30 5.61
N SER A 80 -10.51 17.62 5.58
CA SER A 80 -9.22 18.33 5.43
C SER A 80 -8.69 18.85 6.78
N ALA A 81 -9.54 18.93 7.80
CA ALA A 81 -9.18 19.46 9.12
C ALA A 81 -8.17 18.55 9.82
N CYS A 82 -7.14 19.15 10.41
CA CYS A 82 -6.15 18.45 11.22
C CYS A 82 -5.69 19.38 12.37
N ASN A 83 -5.39 18.78 13.51
CA ASN A 83 -4.87 19.47 14.69
C ASN A 83 -3.32 19.48 14.75
N LEU A 84 -2.63 18.91 13.73
CA LEU A 84 -1.17 18.89 13.60
C LEU A 84 -0.69 19.60 12.32
N HIS A 85 0.60 20.01 12.31
CA HIS A 85 1.27 20.72 11.22
C HIS A 85 2.51 19.97 10.75
N CYS A 86 2.36 18.66 10.50
CA CYS A 86 3.48 17.79 10.09
C CYS A 86 4.18 18.32 8.84
N LEU A 87 5.51 18.33 8.85
CA LEU A 87 6.33 18.66 7.69
C LEU A 87 6.11 17.62 6.58
N GLY A 88 5.86 18.07 5.35
CA GLY A 88 5.67 17.18 4.19
C GLY A 88 4.45 16.26 4.30
N CYS A 89 3.37 16.72 4.92
CA CYS A 89 2.14 15.96 5.05
C CYS A 89 1.52 15.67 3.67
N TYR A 90 1.37 14.39 3.31
CA TYR A 90 0.84 13.96 1.99
C TYR A 90 -0.62 14.38 1.74
N SER A 91 -1.40 14.59 2.81
CA SER A 91 -2.79 15.05 2.74
C SER A 91 -2.94 16.54 3.04
N TYR A 92 -1.82 17.29 2.94
CA TYR A 92 -1.87 18.74 3.14
C TYR A 92 -2.67 19.40 2.03
N VAL A 93 -3.56 20.32 2.42
CA VAL A 93 -4.25 21.24 1.52
C VAL A 93 -4.07 22.67 2.04
N GLU A 94 -3.88 23.62 1.14
CA GLU A 94 -3.54 25.00 1.49
C GLU A 94 -4.59 25.66 2.40
N ASN A 95 -5.86 25.36 2.20
CA ASN A 95 -6.97 25.90 2.98
C ASN A 95 -7.55 24.83 3.94
N ARG A 96 -6.73 24.24 4.81
CA ARG A 96 -7.19 23.33 5.86
C ARG A 96 -8.32 23.95 6.67
N ASN A 97 -9.24 23.11 7.14
CA ASN A 97 -10.42 23.50 7.91
C ASN A 97 -11.48 24.27 7.09
N THR A 98 -11.49 24.18 5.78
CA THR A 98 -12.58 24.68 4.94
C THR A 98 -13.80 23.77 5.08
N ARG A 99 -15.01 24.38 5.00
CA ARG A 99 -16.29 23.65 5.13
C ARG A 99 -16.77 23.02 3.82
N ASN A 100 -15.89 22.81 2.84
CA ASN A 100 -16.27 22.21 1.55
C ASN A 100 -16.19 20.69 1.58
N GLU A 101 -16.52 20.07 2.69
CA GLU A 101 -16.50 18.62 2.89
C GLU A 101 -17.83 18.02 2.46
N LEU A 102 -17.78 16.79 1.94
CA LEU A 102 -18.99 16.02 1.68
C LEU A 102 -19.80 15.83 2.96
N SER A 103 -21.11 16.01 2.85
CA SER A 103 -22.07 15.68 3.92
C SER A 103 -22.13 14.17 4.14
N PHE A 104 -22.73 13.75 5.26
CA PHE A 104 -22.96 12.32 5.53
C PHE A 104 -23.80 11.65 4.43
N ASP A 105 -24.81 12.33 3.89
CA ASP A 105 -25.64 11.78 2.81
C ASP A 105 -24.88 11.62 1.50
N GLU A 106 -23.98 12.54 1.17
CA GLU A 106 -23.09 12.39 0.02
C GLU A 106 -22.12 11.22 0.22
N TRP A 107 -21.56 11.04 1.44
CA TRP A 107 -20.75 9.87 1.76
C TRP A 107 -21.53 8.56 1.67
N LYS A 108 -22.81 8.52 2.06
CA LYS A 108 -23.64 7.32 1.85
C LYS A 108 -23.72 6.93 0.38
N CYS A 109 -23.94 7.88 -0.50
CA CYS A 109 -23.96 7.61 -1.94
C CYS A 109 -22.62 7.03 -2.44
N VAL A 110 -21.49 7.57 -1.96
CA VAL A 110 -20.17 7.01 -2.28
C VAL A 110 -20.03 5.58 -1.77
N ILE A 111 -20.41 5.31 -0.52
CA ILE A 111 -20.29 4.00 0.12
C ILE A 111 -21.18 2.96 -0.60
N ASP A 112 -22.39 3.35 -1.03
CA ASP A 112 -23.27 2.50 -1.83
C ASP A 112 -22.60 2.12 -3.18
N ASP A 113 -21.95 3.08 -3.83
CA ASP A 113 -21.20 2.84 -5.07
C ASP A 113 -20.00 1.90 -4.84
N LEU A 114 -19.27 2.06 -3.73
CA LEU A 114 -18.15 1.17 -3.37
C LEU A 114 -18.65 -0.26 -3.12
N SER A 115 -19.79 -0.43 -2.48
CA SER A 115 -20.42 -1.73 -2.27
C SER A 115 -20.79 -2.40 -3.59
N LEU A 116 -21.39 -1.65 -4.52
CA LEU A 116 -21.74 -2.15 -5.87
C LEU A 116 -20.51 -2.52 -6.70
N LEU A 117 -19.39 -1.82 -6.51
CA LEU A 117 -18.11 -2.14 -7.14
C LEU A 117 -17.42 -3.35 -6.51
N GLY A 118 -17.89 -3.83 -5.36
CA GLY A 118 -17.32 -4.97 -4.65
C GLY A 118 -15.97 -4.67 -4.00
N VAL A 119 -15.76 -3.41 -3.58
CA VAL A 119 -14.55 -2.98 -2.87
C VAL A 119 -14.36 -3.80 -1.61
N LYS A 120 -13.12 -4.22 -1.34
CA LYS A 120 -12.79 -5.11 -0.21
C LYS A 120 -12.01 -4.42 0.90
N ASN A 121 -11.28 -3.36 0.58
CA ASN A 121 -10.45 -2.68 1.55
C ASN A 121 -10.73 -1.18 1.52
N ILE A 122 -11.21 -0.66 2.64
CA ILE A 122 -11.45 0.77 2.80
C ILE A 122 -10.52 1.30 3.88
N VAL A 123 -9.79 2.36 3.56
CA VAL A 123 -8.93 3.08 4.48
C VAL A 123 -9.47 4.50 4.64
N ILE A 124 -9.94 4.83 5.82
CA ILE A 124 -10.30 6.21 6.15
C ILE A 124 -9.04 6.98 6.56
N SER A 125 -8.87 8.13 5.95
CA SER A 125 -7.81 9.10 6.19
C SER A 125 -8.36 10.52 6.03
N GLY A 126 -7.50 11.49 5.79
CA GLY A 126 -7.85 12.89 5.58
C GLY A 126 -6.83 13.80 6.22
N GLY A 127 -7.27 14.87 6.87
CA GLY A 127 -6.47 15.59 7.86
C GLY A 127 -6.31 14.71 9.11
N GLU A 128 -7.18 14.90 10.11
CA GLU A 128 -7.37 13.96 11.20
C GLU A 128 -8.83 13.48 11.20
N PRO A 129 -9.12 12.24 10.85
CA PRO A 129 -10.51 11.77 10.73
C PRO A 129 -11.35 11.95 12.00
N PHE A 130 -10.74 11.77 13.17
CA PHE A 130 -11.43 11.90 14.46
C PHE A 130 -11.82 13.33 14.82
N LEU A 131 -11.46 14.34 14.02
CA LEU A 131 -12.03 15.69 14.14
C LEU A 131 -13.39 15.81 13.44
N ARG A 132 -13.75 14.85 12.59
CA ARG A 132 -15.03 14.80 11.90
C ARG A 132 -16.12 14.27 12.83
N LYS A 133 -17.19 15.06 13.04
CA LYS A 133 -18.22 14.79 14.07
C LYS A 133 -19.06 13.54 13.78
N ASP A 134 -19.30 13.24 12.50
CA ASP A 134 -20.11 12.10 12.02
C ASP A 134 -19.24 10.94 11.54
N LEU A 135 -17.96 10.87 11.96
CA LEU A 135 -17.06 9.77 11.61
C LEU A 135 -17.61 8.41 12.04
N ARG A 136 -18.19 8.34 13.24
CA ARG A 136 -18.81 7.10 13.75
C ARG A 136 -19.93 6.62 12.83
N GLU A 137 -20.78 7.50 12.38
CA GLU A 137 -21.91 7.20 11.49
C GLU A 137 -21.41 6.74 10.10
N ILE A 138 -20.34 7.36 9.58
CA ILE A 138 -19.69 6.94 8.34
C ILE A 138 -19.11 5.53 8.49
N CYS A 139 -18.32 5.26 9.54
CA CYS A 139 -17.73 3.94 9.78
C CYS A 139 -18.81 2.86 9.96
N LYS A 140 -19.88 3.18 10.71
CA LYS A 140 -21.01 2.28 10.89
C LYS A 140 -21.67 1.95 9.54
N TYR A 141 -21.93 2.96 8.72
CA TYR A 141 -22.58 2.76 7.43
C TYR A 141 -21.72 1.94 6.47
N ILE A 142 -20.40 2.16 6.44
CA ILE A 142 -19.47 1.33 5.68
C ILE A 142 -19.56 -0.13 6.14
N LYS A 143 -19.50 -0.38 7.45
CA LYS A 143 -19.52 -1.74 8.01
C LYS A 143 -20.83 -2.49 7.74
N GLU A 144 -21.94 -1.75 7.65
CA GLU A 144 -23.27 -2.32 7.36
C GLU A 144 -23.49 -2.55 5.85
N THR A 145 -22.79 -1.81 4.98
CA THR A 145 -23.07 -1.77 3.52
C THR A 145 -22.01 -2.50 2.70
N VAL A 146 -20.72 -2.40 3.07
CA VAL A 146 -19.61 -2.96 2.32
C VAL A 146 -19.12 -4.25 2.96
N ASN A 147 -19.03 -5.32 2.17
CA ASN A 147 -18.46 -6.60 2.62
C ASN A 147 -16.92 -6.57 2.44
N GLY A 148 -16.24 -5.89 3.36
CA GLY A 148 -14.80 -5.69 3.29
C GLY A 148 -14.20 -5.27 4.63
N SER A 149 -12.89 -5.02 4.65
CA SER A 149 -12.18 -4.46 5.79
C SER A 149 -12.28 -2.94 5.82
N LEU A 150 -12.33 -2.39 7.02
CA LEU A 150 -12.30 -0.95 7.28
C LEU A 150 -11.19 -0.61 8.27
N GLU A 151 -10.21 0.15 7.82
CA GLU A 151 -9.12 0.67 8.64
C GLU A 151 -9.20 2.19 8.73
N VAL A 152 -8.76 2.77 9.86
CA VAL A 152 -8.67 4.22 10.03
C VAL A 152 -7.24 4.61 10.34
N ILE A 153 -6.73 5.63 9.64
CA ILE A 153 -5.42 6.24 9.92
C ILE A 153 -5.64 7.47 10.80
N SER A 154 -4.94 7.53 11.93
CA SER A 154 -4.99 8.66 12.87
C SER A 154 -3.59 9.09 13.28
N ASN A 155 -3.47 10.36 13.68
CA ASN A 155 -2.27 10.89 14.29
C ASN A 155 -2.08 10.50 15.77
N GLY A 156 -3.05 9.80 16.36
CA GLY A 156 -2.97 9.28 17.72
C GLY A 156 -3.14 10.32 18.84
N THR A 157 -3.55 11.56 18.55
CA THR A 157 -3.57 12.65 19.55
C THR A 157 -4.97 13.04 20.03
N MET A 158 -6.01 12.33 19.63
CA MET A 158 -7.37 12.62 20.06
C MET A 158 -7.67 12.08 21.46
N ASN A 159 -8.84 12.40 22.04
CA ASN A 159 -9.21 11.82 23.33
C ASN A 159 -9.58 10.34 23.15
N ILE A 160 -9.36 9.53 24.17
CA ILE A 160 -9.66 8.09 24.11
C ILE A 160 -11.15 7.84 23.81
N SER A 161 -12.05 8.64 24.37
CA SER A 161 -13.49 8.56 24.10
C SER A 161 -13.84 8.74 22.61
N ASP A 162 -13.08 9.56 21.89
CA ASP A 162 -13.32 9.82 20.47
C ASP A 162 -13.00 8.56 19.64
N TYR A 163 -11.98 7.79 20.03
CA TYR A 163 -11.68 6.49 19.44
C TYR A 163 -12.72 5.44 19.80
N GLU A 164 -13.03 5.29 21.10
CA GLU A 164 -13.89 4.21 21.61
C GLU A 164 -15.25 4.14 20.94
N VAL A 165 -15.84 5.27 20.55
CA VAL A 165 -17.13 5.30 19.86
C VAL A 165 -17.06 4.79 18.39
N VAL A 166 -15.86 4.74 17.80
CA VAL A 166 -15.62 4.29 16.41
C VAL A 166 -15.14 2.84 16.36
N LEU A 167 -14.38 2.38 17.39
CA LEU A 167 -13.80 1.03 17.41
C LEU A 167 -14.76 -0.11 17.05
N PRO A 168 -16.05 -0.11 17.44
CA PRO A 168 -16.97 -1.20 17.10
C PRO A 168 -17.23 -1.38 15.59
N TYR A 169 -16.85 -0.40 14.79
CA TYR A 169 -17.15 -0.34 13.35
C TYR A 169 -15.92 -0.43 12.46
N ILE A 170 -14.72 -0.59 13.02
CA ILE A 170 -13.47 -0.68 12.26
C ILE A 170 -12.72 -1.97 12.60
N ASP A 171 -11.89 -2.46 11.68
CA ASP A 171 -11.15 -3.71 11.85
C ASP A 171 -9.73 -3.48 12.37
N ALA A 172 -9.15 -2.30 12.10
CA ALA A 172 -7.84 -1.91 12.62
C ALA A 172 -7.70 -0.38 12.73
N LEU A 173 -6.84 0.05 13.65
CA LEU A 173 -6.46 1.44 13.82
C LEU A 173 -4.98 1.60 13.48
N ASN A 174 -4.70 2.41 12.44
CA ASN A 174 -3.35 2.74 12.03
C ASN A 174 -2.94 4.05 12.69
N ILE A 175 -1.92 4.01 13.55
CA ILE A 175 -1.46 5.20 14.28
C ILE A 175 -0.11 5.65 13.72
N SER A 176 -0.10 6.87 13.21
CA SER A 176 1.11 7.49 12.69
C SER A 176 2.01 7.94 13.83
N ILE A 177 3.25 7.44 13.88
CA ILE A 177 4.27 7.86 14.84
C ILE A 177 5.43 8.55 14.13
N ASP A 178 6.20 9.33 14.88
CA ASP A 178 7.34 10.09 14.36
C ASP A 178 8.65 9.74 15.07
N GLY A 179 8.59 9.58 16.38
CA GLY A 179 9.72 9.15 17.21
C GLY A 179 9.60 7.70 17.62
N TYR A 180 10.69 7.15 18.18
CA TYR A 180 10.76 5.82 18.75
C TYR A 180 10.70 5.84 20.29
N ASP A 181 10.62 7.04 20.89
CA ASP A 181 10.41 7.28 22.32
C ASP A 181 9.56 8.55 22.52
N ASP A 182 9.34 8.92 23.79
CA ASP A 182 8.53 10.09 24.17
C ASP A 182 9.21 11.45 23.93
N LYS A 183 10.48 11.47 23.55
CA LYS A 183 11.31 12.67 23.36
C LYS A 183 11.69 12.92 21.91
N THR A 184 11.68 11.87 21.09
CA THR A 184 12.13 11.95 19.70
C THR A 184 11.01 12.51 18.82
N SER A 185 11.34 13.46 17.95
CA SER A 185 10.46 14.04 16.94
C SER A 185 11.28 14.52 15.73
N PHE A 186 10.79 14.24 14.52
CA PHE A 186 11.47 14.58 13.27
C PHE A 186 10.63 15.51 12.37
N ILE A 187 9.44 15.03 11.93
CA ILE A 187 8.59 15.73 10.96
C ILE A 187 7.23 16.12 11.52
N ARG A 188 6.85 15.59 12.70
CA ARG A 188 5.60 15.91 13.36
C ARG A 188 5.80 17.00 14.44
N ASP A 189 4.70 17.55 14.93
CA ASP A 189 4.72 18.55 15.98
C ASP A 189 5.42 17.98 17.24
N LYS A 190 6.26 18.81 17.86
CA LYS A 190 7.04 18.38 19.04
C LYS A 190 6.14 18.11 20.25
N GLY A 191 6.54 17.14 21.08
CA GLY A 191 5.89 16.83 22.35
C GLY A 191 4.62 15.99 22.25
N ILE A 192 4.20 15.56 21.05
CA ILE A 192 3.00 14.73 20.88
C ILE A 192 3.23 13.24 21.19
N MET A 193 4.48 12.74 21.09
CA MET A 193 4.78 11.31 21.17
C MET A 193 4.29 10.66 22.45
N LYS A 194 4.44 11.33 23.59
CA LYS A 194 3.93 10.80 24.87
C LYS A 194 2.42 10.52 24.82
N ARG A 195 1.65 11.44 24.21
CA ARG A 195 0.19 11.29 24.07
C ARG A 195 -0.16 10.18 23.10
N VAL A 196 0.59 10.07 21.99
CA VAL A 196 0.40 9.00 21.00
C VAL A 196 0.67 7.63 21.63
N LEU A 197 1.76 7.48 22.39
CA LEU A 197 2.08 6.23 23.08
C LEU A 197 1.02 5.88 24.16
N ASP A 198 0.49 6.86 24.90
CA ASP A 198 -0.63 6.64 25.84
C ASP A 198 -1.89 6.15 25.11
N THR A 199 -2.19 6.71 23.94
CA THR A 199 -3.30 6.25 23.09
C THR A 199 -3.12 4.80 22.67
N VAL A 200 -1.92 4.41 22.19
CA VAL A 200 -1.62 3.03 21.81
C VAL A 200 -1.80 2.08 23.00
N GLU A 201 -1.22 2.40 24.16
CA GLU A 201 -1.33 1.57 25.37
C GLU A 201 -2.77 1.35 25.82
N ARG A 202 -3.64 2.34 25.68
CA ARG A 202 -5.05 2.24 26.10
C ARG A 202 -5.94 1.49 25.12
N LEU A 203 -5.54 1.44 23.83
CA LEU A 203 -6.40 0.87 22.78
C LEU A 203 -5.91 -0.48 22.26
N LYS A 204 -4.64 -0.87 22.45
CA LYS A 204 -4.06 -2.08 21.87
C LYS A 204 -4.75 -3.39 22.23
N GLU A 205 -5.39 -3.46 23.41
CA GLU A 205 -6.16 -4.65 23.83
C GLU A 205 -7.63 -4.61 23.31
N LYS A 206 -8.04 -3.51 22.69
CA LYS A 206 -9.41 -3.31 22.20
C LYS A 206 -9.53 -3.48 20.70
N ILE A 207 -8.44 -3.22 19.96
CA ILE A 207 -8.41 -3.27 18.50
C ILE A 207 -6.99 -3.55 18.02
N PRO A 208 -6.80 -4.27 16.91
CA PRO A 208 -5.52 -4.36 16.24
C PRO A 208 -4.97 -2.96 15.89
N ILE A 209 -3.75 -2.67 16.36
CA ILE A 209 -3.07 -1.40 16.06
C ILE A 209 -1.86 -1.69 15.18
N LYS A 210 -1.70 -0.86 14.14
CA LYS A 210 -0.51 -0.79 13.31
C LYS A 210 0.13 0.59 13.45
N LEU A 211 1.37 0.64 13.87
CA LEU A 211 2.15 1.88 13.87
C LEU A 211 2.67 2.15 12.46
N ILE A 212 2.54 3.37 11.99
CA ILE A 212 3.08 3.82 10.70
C ILE A 212 4.14 4.88 10.95
N VAL A 213 5.38 4.58 10.52
CA VAL A 213 6.52 5.49 10.57
C VAL A 213 6.85 5.97 9.17
N THR A 214 6.93 7.28 8.97
CA THR A 214 7.40 7.84 7.71
C THR A 214 8.93 7.94 7.73
N LEU A 215 9.59 7.07 6.92
CA LEU A 215 11.04 7.03 6.80
C LEU A 215 11.57 8.20 5.97
N HIS A 216 12.64 8.78 6.43
CA HIS A 216 13.46 9.81 5.76
C HIS A 216 14.91 9.70 6.24
N LYS A 217 15.85 10.39 5.60
CA LYS A 217 17.28 10.32 5.93
C LYS A 217 17.59 10.43 7.43
N LYS A 218 16.88 11.29 8.17
CA LYS A 218 17.18 11.53 9.59
C LYS A 218 16.75 10.38 10.52
N ASN A 219 15.83 9.51 10.10
CA ASN A 219 15.34 8.42 10.96
C ASN A 219 15.61 7.00 10.45
N VAL A 220 16.10 6.84 9.21
CA VAL A 220 16.54 5.53 8.72
C VAL A 220 17.52 4.83 9.65
N PRO A 221 18.52 5.51 10.27
CA PRO A 221 19.43 4.84 11.21
C PRO A 221 18.74 4.22 12.43
N PHE A 222 17.49 4.57 12.70
CA PHE A 222 16.72 4.15 13.88
C PHE A 222 15.61 3.13 13.56
N MET A 223 15.66 2.45 12.43
CA MET A 223 14.62 1.49 12.04
C MET A 223 14.43 0.38 13.08
N LYS A 224 15.54 -0.12 13.67
CA LYS A 224 15.49 -1.15 14.72
C LYS A 224 14.86 -0.66 16.02
N GLU A 225 15.02 0.61 16.38
CA GLU A 225 14.39 1.23 17.55
C GLU A 225 12.87 1.28 17.40
N TYR A 226 12.37 1.58 16.20
CA TYR A 226 10.93 1.54 15.93
C TYR A 226 10.38 0.11 16.00
N GLU A 227 11.08 -0.89 15.46
CA GLU A 227 10.70 -2.29 15.56
C GLU A 227 10.67 -2.76 17.03
N ASN A 228 11.68 -2.38 17.80
CA ASN A 228 11.74 -2.66 19.24
C ASN A 228 10.59 -2.00 20.00
N LEU A 229 10.21 -0.75 19.62
CA LEU A 229 9.07 -0.08 20.19
C LEU A 229 7.77 -0.85 19.91
N ALA A 230 7.54 -1.24 18.66
CA ALA A 230 6.34 -2.00 18.28
C ALA A 230 6.27 -3.36 19.00
N LYS A 231 7.38 -4.07 19.06
CA LYS A 231 7.51 -5.35 19.81
C LYS A 231 7.22 -5.17 21.29
N LYS A 232 7.77 -4.12 21.93
CA LYS A 232 7.51 -3.79 23.34
C LYS A 232 6.03 -3.47 23.59
N LEU A 233 5.37 -2.78 22.67
CA LEU A 233 3.96 -2.44 22.77
C LEU A 233 3.04 -3.62 22.42
N GLY A 234 3.54 -4.64 21.75
CA GLY A 234 2.74 -5.77 21.25
C GLY A 234 1.82 -5.40 20.09
N VAL A 235 2.27 -4.51 19.19
CA VAL A 235 1.49 -4.01 18.05
C VAL A 235 2.26 -4.22 16.74
N PHE A 236 1.54 -4.18 15.62
CA PHE A 236 2.15 -4.25 14.29
C PHE A 236 2.84 -2.94 13.93
N MET A 237 3.79 -3.01 12.97
CA MET A 237 4.42 -1.83 12.40
C MET A 237 4.56 -1.92 10.89
N SER A 238 4.49 -0.76 10.25
CA SER A 238 4.88 -0.57 8.86
C SER A 238 5.60 0.76 8.69
N PHE A 239 6.50 0.79 7.74
CA PHE A 239 7.13 2.03 7.30
C PHE A 239 6.40 2.57 6.06
N SER A 240 6.27 3.87 5.94
CA SER A 240 5.99 4.58 4.71
C SER A 240 7.22 5.40 4.32
N ILE A 241 7.30 5.85 3.08
CA ILE A 241 8.46 6.61 2.63
C ILE A 241 8.07 8.09 2.51
N PHE A 242 8.90 8.96 3.08
CA PHE A 242 8.73 10.40 2.99
C PHE A 242 8.79 10.82 1.52
N THR A 243 7.66 11.31 1.01
CA THR A 243 7.48 11.62 -0.41
C THR A 243 6.94 13.04 -0.53
N VAL A 244 7.81 13.94 -0.97
CA VAL A 244 7.57 15.38 -1.11
C VAL A 244 8.29 15.87 -2.36
N ASP A 245 8.03 17.09 -2.77
CA ASP A 245 8.85 17.76 -3.78
C ASP A 245 10.20 18.20 -3.16
N PHE A 246 11.24 17.39 -3.40
CA PHE A 246 12.59 17.69 -2.91
C PHE A 246 13.31 18.83 -3.65
N SER A 247 12.68 19.51 -4.60
CA SER A 247 13.18 20.77 -5.13
C SER A 247 13.05 21.92 -4.11
N GLU A 248 12.13 21.77 -3.15
CA GLU A 248 11.99 22.71 -2.06
C GLU A 248 13.11 22.53 -1.02
N LYS A 249 13.85 23.61 -0.76
CA LYS A 249 15.01 23.62 0.14
C LYS A 249 14.72 23.07 1.55
N ILE A 250 13.49 23.23 2.05
CA ILE A 250 13.09 22.77 3.39
C ILE A 250 13.16 21.24 3.52
N PHE A 251 13.07 20.50 2.41
CA PHE A 251 13.09 19.04 2.41
C PHE A 251 14.46 18.42 2.10
N GLU A 252 15.47 19.23 1.71
CA GLU A 252 16.79 18.75 1.29
C GLU A 252 17.45 17.84 2.33
N ASP A 253 17.37 18.19 3.62
CA ASP A 253 17.93 17.43 4.74
C ASP A 253 17.23 16.06 5.00
N TYR A 254 16.09 15.83 4.38
CA TYR A 254 15.29 14.60 4.55
C TYR A 254 15.44 13.64 3.38
N LYS A 255 16.11 14.07 2.31
CA LYS A 255 16.32 13.27 1.11
C LYS A 255 17.29 12.11 1.39
N PHE A 256 16.92 10.93 0.99
CA PHE A 256 17.76 9.74 1.11
C PHE A 256 19.00 9.81 0.23
N SER A 257 20.10 9.26 0.73
CA SER A 257 21.27 8.87 -0.05
C SER A 257 21.15 7.45 -0.58
N GLU A 258 22.05 7.02 -1.44
CA GLU A 258 22.10 5.63 -1.91
C GLU A 258 22.34 4.65 -0.75
N ASP A 259 23.19 5.01 0.22
CA ASP A 259 23.47 4.20 1.41
C ASP A 259 22.21 4.01 2.27
N ASP A 260 21.36 5.04 2.39
CA ASP A 260 20.10 4.92 3.12
C ASP A 260 19.18 3.87 2.47
N PHE A 261 19.16 3.76 1.15
CA PHE A 261 18.38 2.72 0.45
C PHE A 261 18.88 1.32 0.72
N VAL A 262 20.20 1.12 0.82
CA VAL A 262 20.79 -0.16 1.20
C VAL A 262 20.37 -0.54 2.61
N ILE A 263 20.48 0.41 3.56
CA ILE A 263 20.06 0.21 4.96
C ILE A 263 18.58 -0.18 5.01
N VAL A 264 17.72 0.52 4.30
CA VAL A 264 16.28 0.22 4.24
C VAL A 264 16.01 -1.18 3.68
N GLY A 265 16.65 -1.55 2.57
CA GLY A 265 16.49 -2.87 1.95
C GLY A 265 16.94 -4.01 2.87
N ASP A 266 18.08 -3.84 3.56
CA ASP A 266 18.64 -4.83 4.48
C ASP A 266 17.73 -5.00 5.72
N ASN A 267 17.33 -3.90 6.37
CA ASN A 267 16.49 -3.98 7.57
C ASN A 267 15.14 -4.65 7.31
N ILE A 268 14.51 -4.41 6.14
CA ILE A 268 13.23 -5.04 5.84
C ILE A 268 13.38 -6.53 5.58
N THR A 269 14.45 -6.94 4.90
CA THR A 269 14.74 -8.36 4.66
C THR A 269 14.98 -9.12 5.96
N GLU A 270 15.62 -8.48 6.94
CA GLU A 270 15.96 -9.06 8.24
C GLU A 270 14.83 -8.97 9.29
N SER A 271 13.71 -8.33 8.98
CA SER A 271 12.64 -8.12 9.96
C SER A 271 11.96 -9.42 10.36
N GLU A 272 12.07 -9.78 11.63
CA GLU A 272 11.42 -10.97 12.21
C GLU A 272 9.90 -10.81 12.38
N ASN A 273 9.38 -9.58 12.36
CA ASN A 273 7.99 -9.26 12.64
C ASN A 273 7.14 -9.01 11.39
N GLY A 274 7.63 -9.34 10.19
CA GLY A 274 6.92 -9.07 8.94
C GLY A 274 6.73 -7.57 8.69
N THR A 275 7.68 -6.74 9.12
CA THR A 275 7.67 -5.30 8.85
C THR A 275 7.71 -5.06 7.34
N THR A 276 6.81 -4.22 6.85
CA THR A 276 6.71 -3.91 5.43
C THR A 276 6.94 -2.42 5.18
N ILE A 277 7.31 -2.07 3.97
CA ILE A 277 7.22 -0.67 3.53
C ILE A 277 5.93 -0.51 2.73
N LEU A 278 5.04 0.33 3.22
CA LEU A 278 3.84 0.72 2.51
C LEU A 278 4.24 1.38 1.16
N ASP A 279 3.40 1.20 0.15
CA ASP A 279 3.63 1.75 -1.20
C ASP A 279 4.89 1.21 -1.91
N THR A 280 5.41 0.09 -1.45
CA THR A 280 6.47 -0.66 -2.13
C THR A 280 6.15 -2.15 -2.11
N PRO A 281 6.63 -2.92 -3.09
CA PRO A 281 6.42 -4.37 -3.14
C PRO A 281 7.43 -5.16 -2.30
N THR A 282 7.80 -4.66 -1.13
CA THR A 282 8.81 -5.26 -0.25
C THR A 282 8.15 -5.99 0.92
N ASP A 283 7.29 -6.95 0.63
CA ASP A 283 6.66 -7.80 1.63
C ASP A 283 7.26 -9.21 1.57
N VAL A 284 7.97 -9.61 2.62
CA VAL A 284 8.60 -10.94 2.72
C VAL A 284 7.57 -12.06 2.76
N VAL A 285 6.41 -11.79 3.38
CA VAL A 285 5.33 -12.77 3.55
C VAL A 285 4.47 -12.88 2.30
N GLY A 286 4.45 -11.84 1.45
CA GLY A 286 3.53 -11.70 0.34
C GLY A 286 4.18 -11.43 -1.01
N ILE A 287 5.29 -12.12 -1.36
CA ILE A 287 5.83 -12.01 -2.72
C ILE A 287 4.75 -12.44 -3.70
N THR A 288 4.32 -11.50 -4.53
CA THR A 288 3.25 -11.72 -5.50
C THR A 288 3.66 -11.27 -6.89
N TYR A 289 3.09 -11.91 -7.89
CA TYR A 289 3.17 -11.45 -9.27
C TYR A 289 2.43 -10.12 -9.43
N ARG A 290 3.08 -9.17 -10.08
CA ARG A 290 2.56 -7.83 -10.31
C ARG A 290 2.74 -7.41 -11.77
N GLU A 291 1.74 -6.75 -12.33
CA GLU A 291 1.77 -6.12 -13.65
C GLU A 291 1.79 -4.59 -13.55
N GLY A 292 1.81 -4.04 -12.34
CA GLY A 292 1.81 -2.62 -12.02
C GLY A 292 1.49 -2.39 -10.55
N CYS A 293 1.49 -1.13 -10.10
CA CYS A 293 1.12 -0.78 -8.73
C CYS A 293 -0.41 -0.72 -8.52
N GLY A 294 -1.21 -0.83 -9.58
CA GLY A 294 -2.67 -0.88 -9.50
C GLY A 294 -3.38 0.46 -9.31
N PHE A 295 -2.65 1.59 -9.27
CA PHE A 295 -3.27 2.92 -9.15
C PHE A 295 -4.26 3.18 -10.28
N GLY A 296 -5.40 3.79 -9.97
CA GLY A 296 -6.49 4.06 -10.91
C GLY A 296 -7.27 2.83 -11.40
N LYS A 297 -6.76 1.60 -11.19
CA LYS A 297 -7.38 0.33 -11.61
C LYS A 297 -7.81 -0.58 -10.47
N LYS A 298 -6.96 -0.69 -9.47
CA LYS A 298 -7.16 -1.52 -8.27
C LYS A 298 -7.32 -0.69 -7.02
N THR A 299 -6.73 0.49 -7.03
CA THR A 299 -6.78 1.45 -5.92
C THR A 299 -7.18 2.80 -6.45
N ILE A 300 -8.08 3.49 -5.74
CA ILE A 300 -8.43 4.89 -5.94
C ILE A 300 -8.45 5.63 -4.60
N SER A 301 -8.52 6.93 -4.66
CA SER A 301 -8.72 7.78 -3.49
C SER A 301 -9.82 8.80 -3.75
N ILE A 302 -10.67 9.04 -2.77
CA ILE A 302 -11.74 10.04 -2.82
C ILE A 302 -11.45 11.09 -1.76
N ALA A 303 -11.30 12.32 -2.21
CA ALA A 303 -11.00 13.45 -1.33
C ALA A 303 -12.26 13.96 -0.61
N TYR A 304 -12.04 14.74 0.42
CA TYR A 304 -13.08 15.32 1.30
C TYR A 304 -14.14 16.14 0.55
N ASN A 305 -13.79 16.70 -0.60
CA ASN A 305 -14.68 17.51 -1.47
C ASN A 305 -15.33 16.70 -2.60
N GLY A 306 -15.08 15.38 -2.64
CA GLY A 306 -15.62 14.47 -3.66
C GLY A 306 -14.74 14.28 -4.88
N ASP A 307 -13.58 14.91 -4.97
CA ASP A 307 -12.63 14.68 -6.06
C ASP A 307 -12.07 13.26 -6.00
N ILE A 308 -11.95 12.61 -7.15
CA ILE A 308 -11.47 11.24 -7.30
C ILE A 308 -10.07 11.26 -7.90
N TYR A 309 -9.16 10.49 -7.30
CA TYR A 309 -7.76 10.38 -7.70
C TYR A 309 -7.35 8.90 -7.85
N PRO A 310 -6.32 8.60 -8.65
CA PRO A 310 -5.87 7.21 -8.87
C PRO A 310 -5.27 6.55 -7.63
N CYS A 311 -4.74 7.33 -6.68
CA CYS A 311 -4.32 6.87 -5.36
C CYS A 311 -4.20 8.03 -4.37
N HIS A 312 -4.03 7.73 -3.08
CA HIS A 312 -3.91 8.72 -2.01
C HIS A 312 -2.68 9.64 -2.11
N MET A 313 -1.67 9.27 -2.89
CA MET A 313 -0.46 10.08 -3.09
C MET A 313 -0.59 11.08 -4.25
N LEU A 314 -1.58 10.93 -5.11
CA LEU A 314 -1.73 11.72 -6.34
C LEU A 314 -2.92 12.68 -6.27
N HIS A 315 -3.08 13.39 -5.14
CA HIS A 315 -4.09 14.42 -4.96
C HIS A 315 -3.65 15.76 -5.58
N CYS A 316 -3.30 15.73 -6.87
CA CYS A 316 -2.97 16.91 -7.67
C CYS A 316 -3.96 17.08 -8.82
N GLN A 317 -4.09 18.30 -9.32
CA GLN A 317 -5.10 18.65 -10.33
C GLN A 317 -4.93 17.83 -11.62
N GLU A 318 -3.68 17.56 -12.02
CA GLU A 318 -3.31 16.81 -13.22
C GLU A 318 -3.69 15.33 -13.15
N CYS A 319 -3.82 14.81 -11.92
CA CYS A 319 -4.17 13.40 -11.66
C CYS A 319 -5.65 13.20 -11.32
N LYS A 320 -6.43 14.27 -11.30
CA LYS A 320 -7.85 14.19 -10.96
C LYS A 320 -8.63 13.43 -12.03
N MET A 321 -9.30 12.36 -11.63
CA MET A 321 -10.10 11.49 -12.50
C MET A 321 -11.55 12.01 -12.68
N GLY A 322 -12.05 12.80 -11.73
CA GLY A 322 -13.40 13.35 -11.74
C GLY A 322 -13.86 13.79 -10.36
N ASN A 323 -15.18 13.98 -10.20
CA ASN A 323 -15.77 14.30 -8.90
C ASN A 323 -17.13 13.61 -8.75
N ILE A 324 -17.39 13.01 -7.59
CA ILE A 324 -18.60 12.21 -7.31
C ILE A 324 -19.92 13.01 -7.45
N LYS A 325 -19.86 14.33 -7.44
CA LYS A 325 -21.02 15.21 -7.64
C LYS A 325 -21.50 15.25 -9.08
N HIS A 326 -20.71 14.69 -10.03
CA HIS A 326 -21.02 14.73 -11.45
C HIS A 326 -21.55 13.40 -12.01
N GLY A 327 -21.63 12.34 -11.20
CA GLY A 327 -22.12 11.03 -11.65
C GLY A 327 -21.83 9.91 -10.67
N ARG A 328 -22.13 8.69 -11.10
CA ARG A 328 -21.83 7.48 -10.33
C ARG A 328 -20.33 7.20 -10.39
N LEU A 329 -19.78 6.72 -9.28
CA LEU A 329 -18.35 6.45 -9.16
C LEU A 329 -17.82 5.53 -10.28
N LYS A 330 -18.59 4.49 -10.64
CA LYS A 330 -18.22 3.57 -11.71
C LYS A 330 -18.07 4.28 -13.07
N ASP A 331 -19.03 5.11 -13.41
CA ASP A 331 -19.05 5.80 -14.71
C ASP A 331 -17.88 6.78 -14.80
N ILE A 332 -17.60 7.51 -13.72
CA ILE A 332 -16.47 8.45 -13.63
C ILE A 332 -15.12 7.71 -13.79
N ILE A 333 -14.97 6.54 -13.19
CA ILE A 333 -13.73 5.74 -13.30
C ILE A 333 -13.57 5.19 -14.73
N ASP A 334 -14.65 4.66 -15.31
CA ASP A 334 -14.64 4.04 -16.64
C ASP A 334 -14.42 5.09 -17.75
N GLU A 335 -14.91 6.32 -17.58
CA GLU A 335 -14.80 7.44 -18.53
C GLU A 335 -13.55 8.30 -18.30
N SER A 336 -12.76 8.02 -17.26
CA SER A 336 -11.58 8.83 -16.93
C SER A 336 -10.49 8.74 -17.99
N ASP A 337 -10.05 9.88 -18.49
CA ASP A 337 -8.93 10.05 -19.42
C ASP A 337 -7.55 9.97 -18.73
N PHE A 338 -7.48 9.54 -17.47
CA PHE A 338 -6.23 9.49 -16.73
C PHE A 338 -5.21 8.56 -17.43
N GLU A 339 -4.20 9.16 -18.06
CA GLU A 339 -3.21 8.45 -18.87
C GLU A 339 -2.42 7.40 -18.08
N GLY A 340 -2.23 7.60 -16.78
CA GLY A 340 -1.52 6.68 -15.89
C GLY A 340 -2.11 5.26 -15.90
N ASN A 341 -3.42 5.12 -16.18
CA ASN A 341 -4.08 3.82 -16.26
C ASN A 341 -3.50 2.89 -17.33
N ASN A 342 -2.82 3.42 -18.34
CA ASN A 342 -2.31 2.67 -19.49
C ASN A 342 -0.79 2.41 -19.44
N ILE A 343 -0.10 2.79 -18.35
CA ILE A 343 1.33 2.56 -18.21
C ILE A 343 1.60 1.06 -18.03
N LEU A 344 2.36 0.48 -18.95
CA LEU A 344 2.88 -0.88 -18.85
C LEU A 344 4.24 -0.90 -18.16
N LEU A 345 4.63 -2.03 -17.58
CA LEU A 345 5.95 -2.16 -16.92
C LEU A 345 7.11 -1.90 -17.88
N ASP A 346 6.94 -2.27 -19.16
CA ASP A 346 7.95 -2.08 -20.18
C ASP A 346 8.09 -0.61 -20.64
N ASP A 347 7.08 0.25 -20.34
CA ASP A 347 7.14 1.68 -20.60
C ASP A 347 7.91 2.44 -19.52
N ILE A 348 8.15 1.82 -18.37
CA ILE A 348 8.83 2.45 -17.23
C ILE A 348 10.33 2.34 -17.43
N GLU A 349 11.04 3.48 -17.30
CA GLU A 349 12.49 3.56 -17.43
C GLU A 349 13.20 2.47 -16.60
N GLU A 350 14.11 1.75 -17.20
CA GLU A 350 14.87 0.62 -16.65
C GLU A 350 14.04 -0.62 -16.23
N CYS A 351 12.71 -0.52 -16.11
CA CYS A 351 11.90 -1.67 -15.67
C CYS A 351 11.76 -2.72 -16.76
N GLY A 352 11.75 -2.33 -18.05
CA GLY A 352 11.60 -3.26 -19.17
C GLY A 352 12.63 -4.39 -19.16
N ILE A 353 13.88 -4.11 -18.75
CA ILE A 353 14.98 -5.08 -18.67
C ILE A 353 15.24 -5.60 -17.24
N CYS A 354 14.49 -5.15 -16.24
CA CYS A 354 14.70 -5.54 -14.85
C CYS A 354 14.18 -6.96 -14.58
N GLU A 355 15.02 -7.83 -14.02
CA GLU A 355 14.63 -9.20 -13.66
C GLU A 355 13.53 -9.25 -12.58
N TYR A 356 13.43 -8.24 -11.71
CA TYR A 356 12.41 -8.14 -10.65
C TYR A 356 11.10 -7.51 -11.08
N LYS A 357 10.95 -7.07 -12.34
CA LYS A 357 9.79 -6.27 -12.77
C LYS A 357 8.45 -6.92 -12.47
N ASN A 358 8.34 -8.23 -12.63
CA ASN A 358 7.09 -8.97 -12.41
C ASN A 358 6.82 -9.29 -10.92
N LEU A 359 7.75 -9.00 -10.02
CA LEU A 359 7.56 -9.04 -8.56
C LEU A 359 7.38 -7.62 -8.01
N CYS A 360 8.18 -6.68 -8.50
CA CYS A 360 8.17 -5.28 -8.08
C CYS A 360 6.94 -4.51 -8.62
N GLY A 361 6.47 -4.81 -9.82
CA GLY A 361 5.38 -4.06 -10.46
C GLY A 361 5.72 -2.61 -10.79
N GLY A 362 7.02 -2.26 -10.95
CA GLY A 362 7.47 -0.90 -11.22
C GLY A 362 7.46 0.02 -10.00
N ALA A 363 7.30 -0.51 -8.79
CA ALA A 363 7.20 0.21 -7.52
C ALA A 363 6.11 1.31 -7.51
N CYS A 364 6.30 2.47 -6.89
CA CYS A 364 5.27 3.48 -6.72
C CYS A 364 5.28 4.52 -7.86
N ARG A 365 4.20 4.56 -8.65
CA ARG A 365 4.06 5.56 -9.75
C ARG A 365 3.75 6.95 -9.22
N GLY A 366 3.04 7.04 -8.09
CA GLY A 366 2.80 8.32 -7.42
C GLY A 366 4.10 8.98 -6.98
N ARG A 367 5.01 8.22 -6.39
CA ARG A 367 6.33 8.72 -5.97
C ARG A 367 7.19 9.11 -7.17
N ALA A 368 7.22 8.29 -8.24
CA ALA A 368 7.92 8.64 -9.46
C ALA A 368 7.43 9.99 -10.01
N TYR A 369 6.11 10.20 -10.06
CA TYR A 369 5.52 11.45 -10.52
C TYR A 369 5.87 12.64 -9.62
N LEU A 370 5.73 12.52 -8.32
CA LEU A 370 6.00 13.61 -7.37
C LEU A 370 7.47 14.06 -7.38
N PHE A 371 8.40 13.14 -7.69
CA PHE A 371 9.83 13.46 -7.75
C PHE A 371 10.28 13.97 -9.12
N THR A 372 9.64 13.55 -10.20
CA THR A 372 10.17 13.79 -11.57
C THR A 372 9.20 14.49 -12.51
N GLY A 373 7.93 14.60 -12.12
CA GLY A 373 6.84 15.05 -13.00
C GLY A 373 6.38 14.01 -14.02
N ASP A 374 6.96 12.79 -14.01
CA ASP A 374 6.69 11.76 -15.01
C ASP A 374 6.48 10.37 -14.36
N MET A 375 5.33 9.77 -14.58
CA MET A 375 4.99 8.44 -14.05
C MET A 375 5.75 7.30 -14.72
N LYS A 376 6.37 7.51 -15.88
CA LYS A 376 7.18 6.52 -16.60
C LYS A 376 8.64 6.50 -16.16
N LYS A 377 9.04 7.44 -15.33
CA LYS A 377 10.37 7.43 -14.72
C LYS A 377 10.50 6.33 -13.67
N ARG A 378 11.74 5.88 -13.45
CA ARG A 378 12.05 4.95 -12.37
C ARG A 378 11.65 5.55 -11.02
N ASP A 379 11.06 4.72 -10.15
CA ASP A 379 10.85 5.11 -8.75
C ASP A 379 12.21 5.46 -8.11
N PRO A 380 12.36 6.61 -7.47
CA PRO A 380 13.60 7.00 -6.78
C PRO A 380 14.08 5.97 -5.76
N TYR A 381 13.16 5.21 -5.18
CA TYR A 381 13.45 4.18 -4.16
C TYR A 381 13.68 2.77 -4.75
N CYS A 382 13.86 2.66 -6.06
CA CYS A 382 14.12 1.40 -6.74
C CYS A 382 15.33 0.63 -6.16
N LEU A 383 16.36 1.32 -5.67
CA LEU A 383 17.53 0.68 -5.06
C LEU A 383 17.18 -0.11 -3.80
N ALA A 384 16.31 0.41 -2.92
CA ALA A 384 15.85 -0.32 -1.74
C ALA A 384 15.09 -1.59 -2.11
N ALA A 385 14.20 -1.51 -3.12
CA ALA A 385 13.47 -2.66 -3.62
C ALA A 385 14.41 -3.70 -4.26
N LYS A 386 15.39 -3.27 -5.07
CA LYS A 386 16.39 -4.17 -5.65
C LYS A 386 17.21 -4.86 -4.55
N ARG A 387 17.67 -4.12 -3.54
CA ARG A 387 18.43 -4.67 -2.42
C ARG A 387 17.62 -5.70 -1.63
N PHE A 388 16.35 -5.41 -1.36
CA PHE A 388 15.43 -6.36 -0.73
C PHE A 388 15.34 -7.68 -1.54
N TYR A 389 15.11 -7.61 -2.86
CA TYR A 389 15.03 -8.82 -3.69
C TYR A 389 16.37 -9.54 -3.81
N ASP A 390 17.49 -8.80 -3.93
CA ASP A 390 18.83 -9.40 -3.95
C ASP A 390 19.07 -10.23 -2.69
N ASN A 391 18.78 -9.68 -1.51
CA ASN A 391 18.95 -10.39 -0.23
C ASN A 391 18.01 -11.60 -0.12
N LEU A 392 16.75 -11.43 -0.56
CA LEU A 392 15.77 -12.49 -0.52
C LEU A 392 16.17 -13.69 -1.40
N PHE A 393 16.57 -13.43 -2.64
CA PHE A 393 16.95 -14.48 -3.56
C PHE A 393 18.34 -15.07 -3.30
N ALA A 394 19.25 -14.35 -2.61
CA ALA A 394 20.53 -14.88 -2.18
C ALA A 394 20.40 -16.08 -1.22
N GLN A 395 19.25 -16.30 -0.60
CA GLN A 395 18.99 -17.46 0.24
C GLN A 395 18.71 -18.75 -0.56
N TYR A 396 18.48 -18.63 -1.88
CA TYR A 396 18.08 -19.72 -2.75
C TYR A 396 19.10 -19.97 -3.90
N THR A 397 20.14 -19.15 -4.01
CA THR A 397 21.26 -19.29 -4.95
C THR A 397 22.56 -19.59 -4.22
#